data_abf49ff5f29a5962908650dc3f4587fc
#
_entry.id   abf49ff5f29a5962908650dc3f4587fc
#
_cell.length_a   1.000
_cell.length_b   1.000
_cell.length_c   1.000
_cell.angle_alpha   90.00
_cell.angle_beta   90.00
_cell.angle_gamma   90.00
#
_symmetry.space_group_name_H-M   'P 1'
#
loop_
_entity.id
_entity.type
_entity.pdbx_description
1 polymer ?
#
loop_
_entity_poly.entity_id
_entity_poly.type
_entity_poly.pdbx_seq_one_letter_code
_entity_poly.pdbx_strand_id
1 'polypeptide(L)'
;MDIIVRKKKAQEYEEKIQQALMVLGEVSEDSTTPRNIRRAAKDAMGSLQSPEFTPAVRASNAVSLLDEILQDPNMPPYTRVKLWNVMSLIEAIKD
;
A
#
# COMPACT_ATOMS: atom_id res chain seq x y z
N MET A 1 19.14 2.90 22.20
CA MET A 1 18.95 2.39 21.74
C MET A 1 18.80 2.65 20.81
N ASP A 2 18.73 2.84 20.27
CA ASP A 2 18.97 3.02 19.84
C ASP A 2 19.07 3.31 18.41
N ILE A 3 20.08 3.96 17.85
CA ILE A 3 20.27 4.21 16.42
C ILE A 3 20.17 2.92 15.59
N ILE A 4 20.73 1.83 16.11
CA ILE A 4 20.69 0.55 15.40
C ILE A 4 19.26 0.01 15.28
N VAL A 5 18.50 0.09 16.35
CA VAL A 5 17.10 -0.37 16.35
C VAL A 5 16.25 0.49 15.43
N ARG A 6 16.46 1.81 15.44
CA ARG A 6 15.73 2.73 14.56
C ARG A 6 16.04 2.47 13.09
N LYS A 7 17.29 2.24 12.75
CA LYS A 7 17.70 1.93 11.37
C LYS A 7 17.08 0.62 10.91
N LYS A 8 17.02 -0.36 11.80
CA LYS A 8 16.44 -1.66 11.51
C LYS A 8 14.95 -1.54 11.23
N LYS A 9 14.22 -0.75 12.04
CA LYS A 9 12.79 -0.51 11.81
C LYS A 9 12.55 0.26 10.52
N ALA A 10 13.33 1.28 10.26
CA ALA A 10 13.21 2.06 9.03
C ALA A 10 13.42 1.17 7.81
N GLN A 11 14.39 0.27 7.86
CA GLN A 11 14.65 -0.68 6.80
C GLN A 11 13.50 -1.66 6.62
N GLU A 12 12.95 -2.18 7.71
CA GLU A 12 11.80 -3.08 7.69
C GLU A 12 10.59 -2.39 7.06
N TYR A 13 10.35 -1.14 7.40
CA TYR A 13 9.24 -0.37 6.84
C TYR A 13 9.41 -0.14 5.35
N GLU A 14 10.63 0.20 4.91
CA GLU A 14 10.90 0.36 3.48
C GLU A 14 10.71 -0.94 2.72
N GLU A 15 11.10 -2.07 3.31
CA GLU A 15 10.88 -3.38 2.70
C GLU A 15 9.39 -3.69 2.54
N LYS A 16 8.60 -3.37 3.56
CA LYS A 16 7.14 -3.55 3.49
C LYS A 16 6.53 -2.65 2.42
N ILE A 17 7.00 -1.42 2.32
CA ILE A 17 6.53 -0.51 1.28
C ILE A 17 6.88 -1.06 -0.10
N GLN A 18 8.09 -1.57 -0.29
CA GLN A 18 8.48 -2.15 -1.58
C GLN A 18 7.62 -3.35 -1.96
N GLN A 19 7.32 -4.22 -0.99
CA GLN A 19 6.43 -5.35 -1.22
C GLN A 19 5.03 -4.88 -1.60
N ALA A 20 4.52 -3.86 -0.89
CA ALA A 20 3.21 -3.30 -1.18
C ALA A 20 3.17 -2.68 -2.58
N LEU A 21 4.22 -1.95 -2.96
CA LEU A 21 4.31 -1.35 -4.29
C LEU A 21 4.30 -2.42 -5.39
N MET A 22 4.96 -3.54 -5.16
CA MET A 22 4.98 -4.63 -6.12
C MET A 22 3.57 -5.16 -6.37
N VAL A 23 2.83 -5.44 -5.30
CA VAL A 23 1.47 -5.97 -5.42
C VAL A 23 0.53 -4.93 -6.03
N LEU A 24 0.63 -3.68 -5.59
CA LEU A 24 -0.20 -2.60 -6.14
C LEU A 24 0.10 -2.39 -7.62
N GLY A 25 1.37 -2.54 -8.03
CA GLY A 25 1.75 -2.46 -9.43
C GLY A 25 1.06 -3.53 -10.26
N GLU A 26 0.99 -4.77 -9.75
CA GLU A 26 0.28 -5.85 -10.43
C GLU A 26 -1.20 -5.50 -10.62
N VAL A 27 -1.85 -4.98 -9.58
CA VAL A 27 -3.25 -4.58 -9.66
C VAL A 27 -3.44 -3.45 -10.67
N SER A 28 -2.57 -2.45 -10.64
CA SER A 28 -2.69 -1.28 -11.52
C SER A 28 -2.52 -1.62 -12.99
N GLU A 29 -1.81 -2.70 -13.30
CA GLU A 29 -1.54 -3.11 -14.67
C GLU A 29 -2.44 -4.23 -15.17
N ASP A 30 -3.29 -4.77 -14.31
CA ASP A 30 -4.17 -5.88 -14.67
C ASP A 30 -5.37 -5.37 -15.46
N SER A 31 -5.36 -5.62 -16.77
CA SER A 31 -6.42 -5.16 -17.66
C SER A 31 -7.79 -5.76 -17.35
N THR A 32 -7.84 -6.86 -16.60
CA THR A 32 -9.12 -7.47 -16.19
C THR A 32 -9.71 -6.83 -14.94
N THR A 33 -8.95 -5.97 -14.27
CA THR A 33 -9.43 -5.25 -13.10
C THR A 33 -10.10 -3.94 -13.55
N PRO A 34 -11.26 -3.58 -12.98
CA PRO A 34 -11.96 -2.35 -13.36
C PRO A 34 -11.06 -1.12 -13.22
N ARG A 35 -11.31 -0.15 -14.09
CA ARG A 35 -10.47 1.05 -14.22
C ARG A 35 -10.33 1.84 -12.92
N ASN A 36 -11.43 2.00 -12.19
CA ASN A 36 -11.41 2.76 -10.93
C ASN A 36 -10.54 2.08 -9.88
N ILE A 37 -10.50 0.75 -9.88
CA ILE A 37 -9.68 -0.01 -8.94
C ILE A 37 -8.20 0.10 -9.34
N ARG A 38 -7.91 0.03 -10.64
CA ARG A 38 -6.53 0.23 -11.12
C ARG A 38 -6.02 1.61 -10.78
N ARG A 39 -6.89 2.62 -10.90
CA ARG A 39 -6.53 4.00 -10.56
C ARG A 39 -6.26 4.14 -9.06
N ALA A 40 -7.11 3.54 -8.23
CA ALA A 40 -6.92 3.57 -6.78
C ALA A 40 -5.59 2.93 -6.38
N ALA A 41 -5.21 1.83 -7.05
CA ALA A 41 -3.93 1.19 -6.81
C ALA A 41 -2.78 2.13 -7.15
N LYS A 42 -2.86 2.84 -8.27
CA LYS A 42 -1.84 3.82 -8.65
C LYS A 42 -1.76 4.97 -7.64
N ASP A 43 -2.90 5.45 -7.18
CA ASP A 43 -2.94 6.53 -6.20
C ASP A 43 -2.30 6.09 -4.88
N ALA A 44 -2.57 4.85 -4.46
CA ALA A 44 -1.96 4.30 -3.26
C ALA A 44 -0.44 4.17 -3.42
N MET A 45 0.04 3.76 -4.60
CA MET A 45 1.47 3.72 -4.88
C MET A 45 2.09 5.10 -4.75
N GLY A 46 1.44 6.11 -5.32
CA GLY A 46 1.90 7.49 -5.22
C GLY A 46 2.01 7.96 -3.77
N SER A 47 1.02 7.60 -2.97
CA SER A 47 1.02 7.92 -1.55
C SER A 47 2.20 7.27 -0.82
N LEU A 48 2.47 5.99 -1.12
CA LEU A 48 3.56 5.26 -0.47
C LEU A 48 4.95 5.78 -0.86
N GLN A 49 5.04 6.49 -1.99
CA GLN A 49 6.30 7.00 -2.51
C GLN A 49 6.50 8.49 -2.27
N SER A 50 5.57 9.14 -1.58
CA SER A 50 5.66 10.59 -1.36
C SER A 50 6.80 10.92 -0.39
N PRO A 51 7.84 11.67 -0.83
CA PRO A 51 8.98 11.97 0.02
C PRO A 51 8.68 13.01 1.09
N GLU A 52 7.53 13.69 0.99
CA GLU A 52 7.14 14.73 1.92
C GLU A 52 6.70 14.20 3.28
N PHE A 53 6.37 12.92 3.35
CA PHE A 53 5.77 12.32 4.54
C PHE A 53 6.63 11.20 5.08
N THR A 54 6.52 10.97 6.40
CA THR A 54 7.16 9.82 7.05
C THR A 54 6.55 8.52 6.56
N PRO A 55 7.23 7.39 6.70
CA PRO A 55 6.66 6.10 6.30
C PRO A 55 5.29 5.83 6.90
N ALA A 56 5.08 6.17 8.18
CA ALA A 56 3.79 5.95 8.83
C ALA A 56 2.68 6.78 8.20
N VAL A 57 2.95 8.04 7.87
CA VAL A 57 1.97 8.91 7.23
C VAL A 57 1.69 8.45 5.82
N ARG A 58 2.73 8.06 5.08
CA ARG A 58 2.56 7.50 3.73
C ARG A 58 1.65 6.27 3.76
N ALA A 59 1.91 5.37 4.70
CA ALA A 59 1.12 4.15 4.85
C ALA A 59 -0.33 4.48 5.24
N SER A 60 -0.52 5.40 6.17
CA SER A 60 -1.86 5.80 6.62
C SER A 60 -2.68 6.37 5.47
N ASN A 61 -2.06 7.20 4.62
CA ASN A 61 -2.74 7.77 3.46
C ASN A 61 -3.12 6.68 2.46
N ALA A 62 -2.23 5.73 2.23
CA ALA A 62 -2.51 4.60 1.33
C ALA A 62 -3.64 3.73 1.88
N VAL A 63 -3.65 3.47 3.19
CA VAL A 63 -4.71 2.69 3.83
C VAL A 63 -6.07 3.34 3.59
N SER A 64 -6.16 4.66 3.74
CA SER A 64 -7.41 5.37 3.52
C SER A 64 -7.93 5.20 2.09
N LEU A 65 -7.03 5.29 1.11
CA LEU A 65 -7.40 5.11 -0.30
C LEU A 65 -7.87 3.69 -0.56
N LEU A 66 -7.18 2.70 0.00
CA LEU A 66 -7.52 1.30 -0.21
C LEU A 66 -8.80 0.90 0.53
N ASP A 67 -9.03 1.42 1.74
CA ASP A 67 -10.27 1.19 2.46
C ASP A 67 -11.46 1.64 1.63
N GLU A 68 -11.35 2.79 0.99
CA GLU A 68 -12.42 3.34 0.18
C GLU A 68 -12.71 2.43 -1.02
N ILE A 69 -11.67 2.03 -1.76
CA ILE A 69 -11.87 1.21 -2.96
C ILE A 69 -12.33 -0.21 -2.64
N LEU A 70 -11.97 -0.71 -1.44
CA LEU A 70 -12.40 -2.05 -1.01
C LEU A 70 -13.92 -2.15 -0.81
N GLN A 71 -14.61 -1.00 -0.74
CA GLN A 71 -16.07 -0.97 -0.66
C GLN A 71 -16.74 -1.23 -2.01
N ASP A 72 -15.99 -1.21 -3.11
CA ASP A 72 -16.55 -1.36 -4.44
C ASP A 72 -17.05 -2.79 -4.65
N PRO A 73 -18.36 -3.00 -4.91
CA PRO A 73 -18.91 -4.34 -5.11
C PRO A 73 -18.45 -5.02 -6.39
N ASN A 74 -17.88 -4.26 -7.33
CA ASN A 74 -17.42 -4.81 -8.61
C ASN A 74 -15.98 -5.29 -8.56
N MET A 75 -15.36 -5.27 -7.39
CA MET A 75 -13.98 -5.72 -7.24
C MET A 75 -13.89 -7.24 -7.38
N PRO A 76 -13.04 -7.75 -8.29
CA PRO A 76 -12.85 -9.20 -8.39
C PRO A 76 -12.29 -9.76 -7.08
N PRO A 77 -12.72 -10.98 -6.69
CA PRO A 77 -12.25 -11.55 -5.42
C PRO A 77 -10.74 -11.68 -5.29
N TYR A 78 -10.03 -12.05 -6.37
CA TYR A 78 -8.59 -12.18 -6.32
C TYR A 78 -7.91 -10.82 -6.12
N THR A 79 -8.48 -9.76 -6.67
CA THR A 79 -7.97 -8.40 -6.46
C THR A 79 -8.14 -7.99 -5.01
N ARG A 80 -9.29 -8.32 -4.42
CA ARG A 80 -9.57 -8.02 -3.02
C ARG A 80 -8.55 -8.67 -2.10
N VAL A 81 -8.19 -9.93 -2.38
CA VAL A 81 -7.18 -10.64 -1.59
C VAL A 81 -5.82 -9.93 -1.70
N LYS A 82 -5.44 -9.51 -2.90
CA LYS A 82 -4.18 -8.78 -3.10
C LYS A 82 -4.16 -7.47 -2.31
N LEU A 83 -5.27 -6.72 -2.34
CA LEU A 83 -5.34 -5.46 -1.61
C LEU A 83 -5.35 -5.67 -0.10
N TRP A 84 -5.98 -6.75 0.38
CA TRP A 84 -5.91 -7.10 1.81
C TRP A 84 -4.48 -7.42 2.23
N ASN A 85 -3.71 -8.11 1.38
CA ASN A 85 -2.30 -8.37 1.67
C ASN A 85 -1.51 -7.06 1.77
N VAL A 86 -1.77 -6.11 0.87
CA VAL A 86 -1.15 -4.79 0.94
C VAL A 86 -1.51 -4.10 2.25
N MET A 87 -2.78 -4.12 2.63
CA MET A 87 -3.23 -3.52 3.88
C MET A 87 -2.50 -4.11 5.08
N SER A 88 -2.36 -5.44 5.12
CA SER A 88 -1.64 -6.10 6.21
C SER A 88 -0.19 -5.63 6.29
N LEU A 89 0.45 -5.44 5.14
CA LEU A 89 1.85 -4.98 5.10
C LEU A 89 1.98 -3.56 5.65
N ILE A 90 1.14 -2.64 5.16
CA ILE A 90 1.34 -1.23 5.45
C ILE A 90 0.70 -0.79 6.76
N GLU A 91 -0.31 -1.49 7.26
CA GLU A 91 -0.89 -1.19 8.57
C GLU A 91 0.10 -1.47 9.70
N ALA A 92 1.11 -2.28 9.46
CA ALA A 92 2.15 -2.55 10.44
C ALA A 92 3.15 -1.38 10.57
N ILE A 93 3.12 -0.42 9.64
CA ILE A 93 4.05 0.71 9.63
C ILE A 93 3.51 1.80 10.54
N LYS A 94 4.19 2.03 11.64
CA LYS A 94 3.80 3.04 12.64
C LYS A 94 5.02 3.83 13.09
N ASP A 95 4.81 5.05 13.50
CA ASP A 95 5.88 5.89 14.05
C ASP A 95 6.37 5.38 15.40
#